data_74e27c2bb8f10bacd767c4e787d9e644
#
_entry.id   74e27c2bb8f10bacd767c4e787d9e644
#
_cell.length_a   1.000
_cell.length_b   1.000
_cell.length_c   1.000
_cell.angle_alpha   90.00
_cell.angle_beta   90.00
_cell.angle_gamma   90.00
#
_symmetry.space_group_name_H-M   'P 1'
#
loop_
_entity.id
_entity.type
_entity.pdbx_description
1 polymer ?
#
loop_
_entity_poly.entity_id
_entity_poly.type
_entity_poly.pdbx_seq_one_letter_code
_entity_poly.pdbx_strand_id
1 'polypeptide(L)'
;MHGLGNDYVYMDAIHQNIDKESELARFVSDRHFGIGSDGLILICKSDVADFKMRMFNSDGSEAEMCGNGIRCVGKFVYDKGLTDKTTVTIETLAGIKTLKLNVKEGKVETVRVDMGEPVLEPEKIPVVAKENPVKNLKLKAFDKEFEFTCVSMGNPHAITVVENTKEFDVETYGKILEVDKVFPNKTNVEFVEITDKEHIKMRVWERGAGETLACGTGACATAVACNLNGLTNRHVYIELLRRNVRN
;
A
#
# COMPACT_ATOMS: atom_id res chain seq x y z
N MET A 1 -15.88 -0.86 3.87
CA MET A 1 -15.23 0.49 3.80
C MET A 1 -14.15 0.45 2.73
N HIS A 2 -13.67 1.60 2.26
CA HIS A 2 -12.56 1.61 1.31
C HIS A 2 -11.55 2.72 1.63
N GLY A 3 -10.27 2.47 1.31
CA GLY A 3 -9.22 3.48 1.28
C GLY A 3 -8.77 3.67 -0.17
N LEU A 4 -9.12 4.81 -0.78
CA LEU A 4 -8.75 5.16 -2.17
C LEU A 4 -9.23 4.12 -3.21
N GLY A 5 -10.41 3.55 -3.02
CA GLY A 5 -11.00 2.56 -3.94
C GLY A 5 -10.71 1.10 -3.60
N ASN A 6 -9.67 0.81 -2.81
CA ASN A 6 -9.39 -0.53 -2.31
C ASN A 6 -10.34 -0.85 -1.16
N ASP A 7 -11.32 -1.71 -1.42
CA ASP A 7 -12.47 -1.95 -0.54
C ASP A 7 -12.37 -3.29 0.18
N TYR A 8 -12.66 -3.26 1.47
CA TYR A 8 -12.72 -4.46 2.31
C TYR A 8 -14.02 -4.52 3.11
N VAL A 9 -14.47 -5.74 3.41
CA VAL A 9 -15.44 -5.98 4.48
C VAL A 9 -14.71 -5.90 5.82
N TYR A 10 -15.24 -5.13 6.78
CA TYR A 10 -14.65 -4.98 8.12
C TYR A 10 -15.58 -5.60 9.14
N MET A 11 -15.04 -6.47 9.99
CA MET A 11 -15.82 -7.16 11.02
C MET A 11 -15.17 -7.00 12.40
N ASP A 12 -16.03 -6.77 13.40
CA ASP A 12 -15.63 -6.74 14.81
C ASP A 12 -15.51 -8.18 15.33
N ALA A 13 -14.29 -8.69 15.40
CA ALA A 13 -13.95 -9.98 15.99
C ALA A 13 -13.52 -9.86 17.46
N ILE A 14 -13.72 -8.69 18.11
CA ILE A 14 -13.53 -8.51 19.55
C ILE A 14 -14.76 -9.07 20.29
N HIS A 15 -15.96 -8.79 19.75
CA HIS A 15 -17.24 -9.15 20.38
C HIS A 15 -17.94 -10.30 19.68
N GLN A 16 -17.45 -10.74 18.53
CA GLN A 16 -18.01 -11.83 17.75
C GLN A 16 -16.96 -12.92 17.54
N ASN A 17 -17.38 -14.18 17.67
CA ASN A 17 -16.55 -15.30 17.26
C ASN A 17 -16.66 -15.46 15.74
N ILE A 18 -15.54 -15.36 15.05
CA ILE A 18 -15.47 -15.54 13.60
C ILE A 18 -14.64 -16.79 13.34
N ASP A 19 -15.30 -17.81 12.82
CA ASP A 19 -14.67 -19.06 12.46
C ASP A 19 -14.51 -19.14 10.93
N LYS A 20 -13.55 -19.94 10.48
CA LYS A 20 -13.27 -20.21 9.04
C LYS A 20 -13.03 -18.92 8.24
N GLU A 21 -12.20 -18.06 8.76
CA GLU A 21 -11.97 -16.71 8.23
C GLU A 21 -11.60 -16.72 6.74
N SER A 22 -10.79 -17.69 6.30
CA SER A 22 -10.40 -17.85 4.89
C SER A 22 -11.61 -18.17 3.98
N GLU A 23 -12.53 -19.05 4.42
CA GLU A 23 -13.76 -19.37 3.68
C GLU A 23 -14.70 -18.17 3.67
N LEU A 24 -14.83 -17.50 4.83
CA LEU A 24 -15.64 -16.29 4.97
C LEU A 24 -15.12 -15.17 4.06
N ALA A 25 -13.81 -14.98 3.99
CA ALA A 25 -13.18 -13.98 3.12
C ALA A 25 -13.55 -14.22 1.65
N ARG A 26 -13.45 -15.46 1.16
CA ARG A 26 -13.87 -15.80 -0.21
C ARG A 26 -15.36 -15.50 -0.43
N PHE A 27 -16.20 -15.89 0.51
CA PHE A 27 -17.64 -15.70 0.40
C PHE A 27 -18.03 -14.22 0.37
N VAL A 28 -17.56 -13.41 1.34
CA VAL A 28 -17.95 -11.99 1.41
C VAL A 28 -17.33 -11.16 0.30
N SER A 29 -16.20 -11.60 -0.26
CA SER A 29 -15.51 -10.89 -1.34
C SER A 29 -16.11 -11.11 -2.71
N ASP A 30 -16.89 -12.17 -2.90
CA ASP A 30 -17.55 -12.42 -4.17
C ASP A 30 -18.49 -11.26 -4.53
N ARG A 31 -18.24 -10.63 -5.70
CA ARG A 31 -18.97 -9.42 -6.14
C ARG A 31 -20.36 -9.73 -6.71
N HIS A 32 -20.70 -11.01 -6.91
CA HIS A 32 -21.99 -11.44 -7.45
C HIS A 32 -22.87 -12.11 -6.39
N PHE A 33 -22.27 -12.97 -5.55
CA PHE A 33 -23.01 -13.78 -4.59
C PHE A 33 -22.71 -13.43 -3.12
N GLY A 34 -21.68 -12.59 -2.86
CA GLY A 34 -21.33 -12.08 -1.56
C GLY A 34 -21.67 -10.59 -1.40
N ILE A 35 -20.93 -9.91 -0.53
CA ILE A 35 -20.99 -8.45 -0.37
C ILE A 35 -20.26 -7.74 -1.51
N GLY A 36 -19.18 -8.35 -1.99
CA GLY A 36 -18.29 -7.81 -3.00
C GLY A 36 -17.21 -6.90 -2.39
N SER A 37 -15.95 -7.33 -2.45
CA SER A 37 -14.82 -6.56 -1.92
C SER A 37 -13.49 -7.15 -2.40
N ASP A 38 -12.38 -6.45 -2.13
CA ASP A 38 -11.03 -6.95 -2.36
C ASP A 38 -10.59 -7.96 -1.28
N GLY A 39 -11.35 -8.06 -0.18
CA GLY A 39 -11.07 -9.00 0.90
C GLY A 39 -11.82 -8.67 2.19
N LEU A 40 -11.38 -9.32 3.27
CA LEU A 40 -11.93 -9.23 4.62
C LEU A 40 -10.87 -8.72 5.59
N ILE A 41 -11.24 -7.77 6.44
CA ILE A 41 -10.42 -7.32 7.57
C ILE A 41 -11.17 -7.58 8.87
N LEU A 42 -10.53 -8.32 9.77
CA LEU A 42 -10.99 -8.59 11.13
C LEU A 42 -10.28 -7.67 12.12
N ILE A 43 -11.06 -6.99 12.96
CA ILE A 43 -10.57 -6.23 14.10
C ILE A 43 -10.63 -7.13 15.33
N CYS A 44 -9.46 -7.53 15.84
CA CYS A 44 -9.32 -8.49 16.93
C CYS A 44 -8.72 -7.82 18.17
N LYS A 45 -8.80 -8.52 19.31
CA LYS A 45 -8.03 -8.17 20.52
C LYS A 45 -6.55 -8.39 20.26
N SER A 46 -5.71 -7.60 20.92
CA SER A 46 -4.26 -7.75 20.94
C SER A 46 -3.76 -7.75 22.38
N ASP A 47 -2.72 -8.53 22.65
CA ASP A 47 -2.02 -8.53 23.95
C ASP A 47 -0.85 -7.54 23.97
N VAL A 48 -0.49 -6.97 22.81
CA VAL A 48 0.72 -6.13 22.64
C VAL A 48 0.43 -4.75 22.04
N ALA A 49 -0.81 -4.50 21.60
CA ALA A 49 -1.27 -3.25 21.00
C ALA A 49 -2.71 -2.95 21.42
N ASP A 50 -3.25 -1.79 21.04
CA ASP A 50 -4.65 -1.47 21.34
C ASP A 50 -5.61 -2.43 20.60
N PHE A 51 -5.28 -2.78 19.36
CA PHE A 51 -6.05 -3.72 18.54
C PHE A 51 -5.12 -4.56 17.66
N LYS A 52 -5.68 -5.63 17.08
CA LYS A 52 -5.02 -6.45 16.05
C LYS A 52 -5.85 -6.44 14.78
N MET A 53 -5.18 -6.24 13.67
CA MET A 53 -5.74 -6.38 12.33
C MET A 53 -5.30 -7.71 11.73
N ARG A 54 -6.28 -8.55 11.36
CA ARG A 54 -6.04 -9.69 10.47
C ARG A 54 -6.70 -9.39 9.13
N MET A 55 -6.00 -9.64 8.06
CA MET A 55 -6.43 -9.28 6.72
C MET A 55 -6.39 -10.50 5.81
N PHE A 56 -7.46 -10.73 5.10
CA PHE A 56 -7.59 -11.82 4.14
C PHE A 56 -7.93 -11.26 2.76
N ASN A 57 -7.21 -11.71 1.74
CA ASN A 57 -7.50 -11.40 0.35
C ASN A 57 -8.79 -12.09 -0.12
N SER A 58 -9.30 -11.72 -1.28
CA SER A 58 -10.51 -12.31 -1.87
C SER A 58 -10.36 -13.81 -2.19
N ASP A 59 -9.12 -14.32 -2.34
CA ASP A 59 -8.83 -15.75 -2.49
C ASP A 59 -8.77 -16.51 -1.16
N GLY A 60 -8.93 -15.82 -0.04
CA GLY A 60 -8.89 -16.35 1.32
C GLY A 60 -7.48 -16.49 1.91
N SER A 61 -6.44 -16.09 1.21
CA SER A 61 -5.09 -16.04 1.77
C SER A 61 -4.96 -14.91 2.80
N GLU A 62 -4.28 -15.16 3.93
CA GLU A 62 -4.00 -14.13 4.92
C GLU A 62 -2.80 -13.29 4.45
N ALA A 63 -2.91 -11.98 4.50
CA ALA A 63 -1.89 -11.03 4.09
C ALA A 63 -1.31 -10.25 5.28
N GLU A 64 -0.09 -9.78 5.12
CA GLU A 64 0.69 -9.20 6.21
C GLU A 64 0.16 -7.84 6.67
N MET A 65 -0.17 -6.95 5.72
CA MET A 65 -0.67 -5.60 6.00
C MET A 65 -1.14 -4.91 4.72
N CYS A 66 -2.11 -4.02 4.83
CA CYS A 66 -2.55 -3.11 3.78
C CYS A 66 -2.61 -1.68 4.31
N GLY A 67 -1.82 -0.79 3.71
CA GLY A 67 -1.78 0.63 4.10
C GLY A 67 -3.14 1.34 3.93
N ASN A 68 -3.93 0.94 2.94
CA ASN A 68 -5.29 1.45 2.73
C ASN A 68 -6.24 0.90 3.81
N GLY A 69 -6.17 -0.41 4.06
CA GLY A 69 -7.01 -1.11 5.01
C GLY A 69 -6.80 -0.64 6.44
N ILE A 70 -5.56 -0.45 6.88
CA ILE A 70 -5.27 -0.05 8.27
C ILE A 70 -5.79 1.34 8.61
N ARG A 71 -5.86 2.28 7.62
CA ARG A 71 -6.49 3.59 7.85
C ARG A 71 -7.99 3.44 8.13
N CYS A 72 -8.64 2.53 7.43
CA CYS A 72 -10.04 2.21 7.67
C CYS A 72 -10.23 1.51 9.03
N VAL A 73 -9.28 0.67 9.48
CA VAL A 73 -9.30 0.10 10.85
C VAL A 73 -9.27 1.22 11.88
N GLY A 74 -8.35 2.18 11.76
CA GLY A 74 -8.29 3.34 12.66
C GLY A 74 -9.60 4.10 12.74
N LYS A 75 -10.22 4.37 11.58
CA LYS A 75 -11.55 4.99 11.52
C LYS A 75 -12.64 4.11 12.13
N PHE A 76 -12.62 2.80 11.87
CA PHE A 76 -13.61 1.86 12.38
C PHE A 76 -13.61 1.83 13.91
N VAL A 77 -12.45 1.64 14.54
CA VAL A 77 -12.35 1.48 16.00
C VAL A 77 -12.79 2.74 16.74
N TYR A 78 -12.51 3.92 16.20
CA TYR A 78 -12.94 5.19 16.79
C TYR A 78 -14.43 5.47 16.54
N ASP A 79 -14.87 5.43 15.29
CA ASP A 79 -16.23 5.78 14.89
C ASP A 79 -17.29 4.82 15.43
N LYS A 80 -16.92 3.58 15.75
CA LYS A 80 -17.78 2.56 16.38
C LYS A 80 -17.70 2.59 17.92
N GLY A 81 -16.90 3.47 18.51
CA GLY A 81 -16.79 3.61 19.96
C GLY A 81 -16.03 2.49 20.65
N LEU A 82 -15.18 1.75 19.91
CA LEU A 82 -14.28 0.74 20.50
C LEU A 82 -13.11 1.39 21.25
N THR A 83 -12.82 2.65 20.96
CA THR A 83 -11.84 3.48 21.66
C THR A 83 -12.19 4.96 21.53
N ASP A 84 -11.74 5.78 22.50
CA ASP A 84 -11.76 7.23 22.46
C ASP A 84 -10.37 7.84 22.17
N LYS A 85 -9.34 6.98 22.04
CA LYS A 85 -7.98 7.43 21.75
C LYS A 85 -7.87 7.97 20.33
N THR A 86 -7.15 9.09 20.17
CA THR A 86 -6.78 9.65 18.86
C THR A 86 -5.41 9.20 18.37
N THR A 87 -4.66 8.47 19.20
CA THR A 87 -3.47 7.73 18.79
C THR A 87 -3.68 6.29 19.21
N VAL A 88 -3.68 5.38 18.23
CA VAL A 88 -3.94 3.95 18.44
C VAL A 88 -2.82 3.12 17.83
N THR A 89 -2.52 2.01 18.47
CA THR A 89 -1.56 1.02 17.96
C THR A 89 -2.30 -0.20 17.44
N ILE A 90 -1.87 -0.68 16.27
CA ILE A 90 -2.47 -1.85 15.61
C ILE A 90 -1.39 -2.91 15.39
N GLU A 91 -1.57 -4.07 15.98
CA GLU A 91 -0.78 -5.26 15.70
C GLU A 91 -1.15 -5.78 14.29
N THR A 92 -0.15 -6.03 13.47
CA THR A 92 -0.27 -6.67 12.15
C THR A 92 0.80 -7.74 11.98
N LEU A 93 0.70 -8.60 10.98
CA LEU A 93 1.78 -9.55 10.66
C LEU A 93 3.08 -8.84 10.20
N ALA A 94 2.98 -7.58 9.74
CA ALA A 94 4.12 -6.71 9.44
C ALA A 94 4.56 -5.84 10.63
N GLY A 95 4.27 -6.27 11.87
CA GLY A 95 4.61 -5.56 13.10
C GLY A 95 3.55 -4.55 13.55
N ILE A 96 3.83 -3.87 14.67
CA ILE A 96 2.92 -2.88 15.26
C ILE A 96 3.01 -1.57 14.46
N LYS A 97 1.86 -1.03 14.09
CA LYS A 97 1.72 0.26 13.42
C LYS A 97 1.04 1.27 14.32
N THR A 98 1.58 2.49 14.36
CA THR A 98 0.98 3.60 15.11
C THR A 98 0.17 4.48 14.17
N LEU A 99 -1.09 4.69 14.54
CA LEU A 99 -2.02 5.53 13.81
C LEU A 99 -2.33 6.79 14.61
N LYS A 100 -2.29 7.97 13.95
CA LYS A 100 -2.83 9.21 14.50
C LYS A 100 -4.12 9.55 13.75
N LEU A 101 -5.21 9.65 14.50
CA LEU A 101 -6.55 9.90 13.99
C LEU A 101 -6.85 11.38 14.04
N ASN A 102 -7.16 12.00 12.92
CA ASN A 102 -7.66 13.36 12.87
C ASN A 102 -9.19 13.31 12.96
N VAL A 103 -9.71 13.75 14.10
CA VAL A 103 -11.14 13.70 14.44
C VAL A 103 -11.75 15.08 14.23
N LYS A 104 -12.86 15.13 13.52
CA LYS A 104 -13.69 16.30 13.34
C LYS A 104 -15.15 15.92 13.55
N GLU A 105 -15.86 16.72 14.36
CA GLU A 105 -17.28 16.49 14.68
C GLU A 105 -17.58 15.07 15.18
N GLY A 106 -16.66 14.49 15.99
CA GLY A 106 -16.81 13.15 16.57
C GLY A 106 -16.58 12.00 15.58
N LYS A 107 -16.06 12.27 14.39
CA LYS A 107 -15.72 11.25 13.36
C LYS A 107 -14.31 11.42 12.87
N VAL A 108 -13.66 10.31 12.55
CA VAL A 108 -12.33 10.32 11.92
C VAL A 108 -12.45 10.79 10.47
N GLU A 109 -11.77 11.89 10.15
CA GLU A 109 -11.69 12.45 8.80
C GLU A 109 -10.48 11.90 8.04
N THR A 110 -9.31 11.91 8.67
CA THR A 110 -8.06 11.37 8.08
C THR A 110 -7.28 10.56 9.12
N VAL A 111 -6.43 9.67 8.62
CA VAL A 111 -5.56 8.81 9.45
C VAL A 111 -4.13 8.92 8.93
N ARG A 112 -3.21 9.31 9.82
CA ARG A 112 -1.78 9.23 9.58
C ARG A 112 -1.27 7.91 10.12
N VAL A 113 -0.56 7.14 9.27
CA VAL A 113 0.03 5.86 9.64
C VAL A 113 1.55 6.01 9.67
N ASP A 114 2.19 5.57 10.75
CA ASP A 114 3.64 5.38 10.76
C ASP A 114 3.96 4.06 10.06
N MET A 115 4.55 4.18 8.87
CA MET A 115 4.90 3.02 8.03
C MET A 115 6.24 2.39 8.41
N GLY A 116 6.99 3.00 9.34
CA GLY A 116 8.34 2.60 9.71
C GLY A 116 9.41 3.18 8.79
N GLU A 117 10.63 2.71 8.96
CA GLU A 117 11.78 3.20 8.20
C GLU A 117 11.91 2.45 6.86
N PRO A 118 12.32 3.15 5.79
CA PRO A 118 12.62 2.51 4.52
C PRO A 118 13.89 1.66 4.61
N VAL A 119 13.89 0.52 3.96
CA VAL A 119 15.06 -0.34 3.80
C VAL A 119 15.66 -0.09 2.42
N LEU A 120 16.96 0.21 2.39
CA LEU A 120 17.69 0.61 1.19
C LEU A 120 18.77 -0.39 0.77
N GLU A 121 19.09 -1.35 1.63
CA GLU A 121 20.06 -2.40 1.34
C GLU A 121 19.53 -3.37 0.29
N PRO A 122 20.25 -3.58 -0.82
CA PRO A 122 19.79 -4.40 -1.95
C PRO A 122 19.31 -5.80 -1.55
N GLU A 123 20.03 -6.45 -0.66
CA GLU A 123 19.74 -7.82 -0.22
C GLU A 123 18.44 -7.92 0.57
N LYS A 124 18.04 -6.83 1.23
CA LYS A 124 16.82 -6.76 2.04
C LYS A 124 15.61 -6.26 1.25
N ILE A 125 15.83 -5.63 0.07
CA ILE A 125 14.71 -5.15 -0.79
C ILE A 125 13.91 -6.31 -1.40
N PRO A 126 14.34 -7.48 -1.89
CA PRO A 126 15.57 -7.99 -2.48
C PRO A 126 15.73 -7.55 -3.96
N VAL A 127 16.90 -7.06 -4.30
CA VAL A 127 17.26 -6.69 -5.67
C VAL A 127 18.73 -7.06 -5.95
N VAL A 128 18.99 -7.59 -7.13
CA VAL A 128 20.35 -7.92 -7.56
C VAL A 128 21.02 -6.67 -8.12
N ALA A 129 21.73 -5.94 -7.27
CA ALA A 129 22.44 -4.72 -7.62
C ALA A 129 23.77 -4.63 -6.87
N LYS A 130 24.71 -3.85 -7.41
CA LYS A 130 26.02 -3.62 -6.78
C LYS A 130 26.04 -2.36 -5.93
N GLU A 131 25.14 -1.42 -6.22
CA GLU A 131 25.08 -0.13 -5.54
C GLU A 131 24.19 -0.21 -4.29
N ASN A 132 24.58 0.49 -3.22
CA ASN A 132 23.83 0.67 -1.99
C ASN A 132 23.88 2.14 -1.55
N PRO A 133 22.77 2.89 -1.51
CA PRO A 133 21.43 2.48 -1.99
C PRO A 133 21.35 2.27 -3.50
N VAL A 134 20.42 1.42 -3.95
CA VAL A 134 20.21 1.15 -5.37
C VAL A 134 19.54 2.35 -6.02
N LYS A 135 20.34 3.10 -6.79
CA LYS A 135 19.94 4.27 -7.58
C LYS A 135 20.38 4.04 -9.01
N ASN A 136 19.69 4.62 -9.97
CA ASN A 136 20.03 4.55 -11.40
C ASN A 136 20.18 3.12 -11.96
N LEU A 137 19.46 2.14 -11.39
CA LEU A 137 19.42 0.78 -11.91
C LEU A 137 18.73 0.79 -13.28
N LYS A 138 19.52 0.52 -14.34
CA LYS A 138 19.02 0.53 -15.72
C LYS A 138 18.40 -0.79 -16.10
N LEU A 139 17.14 -0.76 -16.50
CA LEU A 139 16.41 -1.90 -17.04
C LEU A 139 15.79 -1.52 -18.38
N LYS A 140 15.76 -2.49 -19.29
CA LYS A 140 15.14 -2.30 -20.59
C LYS A 140 13.89 -3.12 -20.72
N ALA A 141 12.79 -2.49 -21.12
CA ALA A 141 11.55 -3.14 -21.48
C ALA A 141 11.12 -2.68 -22.88
N PHE A 142 11.02 -3.62 -23.81
CA PHE A 142 10.80 -3.34 -25.24
C PHE A 142 11.81 -2.35 -25.80
N ASP A 143 11.35 -1.20 -26.25
CA ASP A 143 12.10 -0.13 -26.90
C ASP A 143 12.63 0.93 -25.92
N LYS A 144 12.23 0.87 -24.64
CA LYS A 144 12.56 1.88 -23.63
C LYS A 144 13.55 1.37 -22.60
N GLU A 145 14.44 2.25 -22.18
CA GLU A 145 15.30 2.08 -21.02
C GLU A 145 14.77 2.92 -19.86
N PHE A 146 14.71 2.34 -18.68
CA PHE A 146 14.24 2.97 -17.46
C PHE A 146 15.34 2.98 -16.41
N GLU A 147 15.41 4.06 -15.62
CA GLU A 147 16.30 4.16 -14.47
C GLU A 147 15.47 4.03 -13.18
N PHE A 148 15.84 3.08 -12.34
CA PHE A 148 15.12 2.77 -11.13
C PHE A 148 15.88 3.11 -9.87
N THR A 149 15.17 3.59 -8.86
CA THR A 149 15.60 3.60 -7.47
C THR A 149 14.76 2.56 -6.72
N CYS A 150 15.44 1.66 -5.99
CA CYS A 150 14.77 0.57 -5.30
C CYS A 150 14.69 0.84 -3.79
N VAL A 151 13.51 0.60 -3.21
CA VAL A 151 13.22 0.82 -1.79
C VAL A 151 12.31 -0.30 -1.28
N SER A 152 12.51 -0.77 -0.05
CA SER A 152 11.51 -1.61 0.61
C SER A 152 10.82 -0.85 1.73
N MET A 153 9.49 -0.95 1.77
CA MET A 153 8.63 -0.50 2.86
C MET A 153 7.98 -1.70 3.59
N GLY A 154 8.74 -2.82 3.67
CA GLY A 154 8.27 -4.14 4.08
C GLY A 154 7.94 -5.05 2.89
N ASN A 155 7.80 -4.47 1.71
CA ASN A 155 7.68 -5.13 0.40
C ASN A 155 8.53 -4.36 -0.63
N PRO A 156 9.00 -5.01 -1.71
CA PRO A 156 9.90 -4.39 -2.69
C PRO A 156 9.18 -3.42 -3.60
N HIS A 157 9.82 -2.28 -3.85
CA HIS A 157 9.37 -1.24 -4.77
C HIS A 157 10.51 -0.79 -5.68
N ALA A 158 10.24 -0.62 -6.98
CA ALA A 158 11.14 -0.06 -7.98
C ALA A 158 10.49 1.18 -8.60
N ILE A 159 11.07 2.34 -8.37
CA ILE A 159 10.51 3.64 -8.73
C ILE A 159 11.25 4.21 -9.93
N THR A 160 10.54 4.59 -10.98
CA THR A 160 11.08 5.26 -12.18
C THR A 160 10.29 6.52 -12.53
N VAL A 161 11.00 7.53 -13.03
CA VAL A 161 10.39 8.79 -13.46
C VAL A 161 9.97 8.69 -14.92
N VAL A 162 8.75 9.15 -15.21
CA VAL A 162 8.18 9.25 -16.55
C VAL A 162 7.69 10.69 -16.80
N GLU A 163 7.59 11.08 -18.07
CA GLU A 163 7.18 12.45 -18.43
C GLU A 163 5.70 12.72 -18.13
N ASN A 164 4.83 11.74 -18.38
CA ASN A 164 3.39 11.89 -18.22
C ASN A 164 2.76 10.58 -17.74
N THR A 165 2.40 10.53 -16.47
CA THR A 165 1.80 9.32 -15.86
C THR A 165 0.43 8.99 -16.45
N LYS A 166 -0.35 10.00 -16.88
CA LYS A 166 -1.71 9.80 -17.40
C LYS A 166 -1.72 9.03 -18.72
N GLU A 167 -0.74 9.31 -19.57
CA GLU A 167 -0.64 8.73 -20.92
C GLU A 167 0.28 7.49 -20.94
N PHE A 168 1.00 7.23 -19.85
CA PHE A 168 1.94 6.12 -19.77
C PHE A 168 1.22 4.77 -19.77
N ASP A 169 1.72 3.82 -20.56
CA ASP A 169 1.19 2.44 -20.63
C ASP A 169 1.78 1.57 -19.50
N VAL A 170 1.17 1.70 -18.30
CA VAL A 170 1.60 0.99 -17.10
C VAL A 170 1.48 -0.53 -17.26
N GLU A 171 0.45 -1.00 -17.94
CA GLU A 171 0.22 -2.45 -18.09
C GLU A 171 1.32 -3.10 -18.92
N THR A 172 1.64 -2.53 -20.07
CA THR A 172 2.65 -3.08 -20.98
C THR A 172 4.03 -3.14 -20.32
N TYR A 173 4.48 -2.05 -19.72
CA TYR A 173 5.82 -1.99 -19.13
C TYR A 173 5.89 -2.63 -17.75
N GLY A 174 4.89 -2.42 -16.90
CA GLY A 174 4.83 -2.95 -15.53
C GLY A 174 4.91 -4.48 -15.49
N LYS A 175 4.16 -5.14 -16.37
CA LYS A 175 4.13 -6.60 -16.48
C LYS A 175 5.49 -7.25 -16.77
N ILE A 176 6.34 -6.57 -17.55
CA ILE A 176 7.69 -7.04 -17.87
C ILE A 176 8.66 -6.71 -16.76
N LEU A 177 8.61 -5.48 -16.25
CA LEU A 177 9.53 -4.98 -15.24
C LEU A 177 9.32 -5.66 -13.88
N GLU A 178 8.07 -6.00 -13.52
CA GLU A 178 7.75 -6.75 -12.30
C GLU A 178 8.59 -8.03 -12.14
N VAL A 179 8.79 -8.73 -13.24
CA VAL A 179 9.41 -10.08 -13.29
C VAL A 179 10.84 -10.07 -13.82
N ASP A 180 11.46 -8.89 -13.95
CA ASP A 180 12.86 -8.83 -14.41
C ASP A 180 13.75 -9.64 -13.47
N LYS A 181 14.76 -10.28 -14.04
CA LYS A 181 15.71 -11.18 -13.33
C LYS A 181 16.46 -10.50 -12.17
N VAL A 182 16.54 -9.18 -12.15
CA VAL A 182 17.15 -8.43 -11.04
C VAL A 182 16.26 -8.42 -9.80
N PHE A 183 14.98 -8.77 -9.92
CA PHE A 183 14.01 -8.88 -8.84
C PHE A 183 13.61 -10.35 -8.60
N PRO A 184 14.41 -11.13 -7.84
CA PRO A 184 14.19 -12.58 -7.66
C PRO A 184 12.84 -12.93 -7.04
N ASN A 185 12.25 -12.03 -6.26
CA ASN A 185 10.96 -12.18 -5.62
C ASN A 185 9.88 -11.29 -6.28
N LYS A 186 10.11 -10.87 -7.53
CA LYS A 186 9.32 -9.84 -8.21
C LYS A 186 9.30 -8.51 -7.44
N THR A 187 8.72 -7.46 -8.00
CA THR A 187 8.65 -6.14 -7.37
C THR A 187 7.36 -5.40 -7.74
N ASN A 188 6.96 -4.43 -6.92
CA ASN A 188 6.02 -3.41 -7.35
C ASN A 188 6.78 -2.38 -8.17
N VAL A 189 6.18 -1.85 -9.22
CA VAL A 189 6.80 -0.88 -10.13
C VAL A 189 5.99 0.41 -10.11
N GLU A 190 6.59 1.49 -9.63
CA GLU A 190 5.99 2.81 -9.58
C GLU A 190 6.49 3.69 -10.74
N PHE A 191 5.55 4.21 -11.52
CA PHE A 191 5.79 5.19 -12.58
C PHE A 191 5.37 6.57 -12.07
N VAL A 192 6.33 7.49 -11.95
CA VAL A 192 6.10 8.76 -11.26
C VAL A 192 6.40 9.96 -12.16
N GLU A 193 5.55 10.97 -12.08
CA GLU A 193 5.69 12.28 -12.72
C GLU A 193 5.95 13.33 -11.64
N ILE A 194 7.08 13.99 -11.69
CA ILE A 194 7.45 15.05 -10.75
C ILE A 194 6.84 16.37 -11.25
N THR A 195 5.82 16.86 -10.54
CA THR A 195 5.19 18.14 -10.88
C THR A 195 6.00 19.31 -10.32
N ASP A 196 6.45 19.21 -9.08
CA ASP A 196 7.35 20.15 -8.41
C ASP A 196 8.03 19.51 -7.20
N LYS A 197 8.69 20.30 -6.36
CA LYS A 197 9.41 19.81 -5.16
C LYS A 197 8.51 19.18 -4.09
N GLU A 198 7.20 19.39 -4.15
CA GLU A 198 6.25 18.94 -3.15
C GLU A 198 5.13 18.06 -3.73
N HIS A 199 4.99 17.97 -5.05
CA HIS A 199 3.90 17.26 -5.70
C HIS A 199 4.40 16.24 -6.72
N ILE A 200 3.92 15.01 -6.57
CA ILE A 200 4.22 13.86 -7.43
C ILE A 200 2.90 13.23 -7.87
N LYS A 201 2.80 12.84 -9.14
CA LYS A 201 1.75 11.93 -9.58
C LYS A 201 2.33 10.54 -9.71
N MET A 202 1.58 9.52 -9.30
CA MET A 202 2.04 8.13 -9.29
C MET A 202 0.99 7.19 -9.84
N ARG A 203 1.43 6.27 -10.69
CA ARG A 203 0.71 5.04 -11.04
C ARG A 203 1.59 3.84 -10.69
N VAL A 204 0.97 2.74 -10.33
CA VAL A 204 1.66 1.55 -9.83
C VAL A 204 1.16 0.28 -10.49
N TRP A 205 2.11 -0.56 -10.87
CA TRP A 205 1.89 -1.97 -11.16
C TRP A 205 2.28 -2.78 -9.93
N GLU A 206 1.27 -3.29 -9.20
CA GLU A 206 1.53 -4.05 -7.98
C GLU A 206 1.87 -5.50 -8.28
N ARG A 207 2.83 -6.01 -7.53
CA ARG A 207 3.34 -7.38 -7.60
C ARG A 207 2.22 -8.42 -7.47
N GLY A 208 1.95 -9.14 -8.56
CA GLY A 208 0.93 -10.18 -8.62
C GLY A 208 -0.52 -9.69 -8.73
N ALA A 209 -0.75 -8.37 -8.74
CA ALA A 209 -2.10 -7.79 -8.79
C ALA A 209 -2.36 -6.92 -10.02
N GLY A 210 -1.30 -6.50 -10.73
CA GLY A 210 -1.43 -5.61 -11.86
C GLY A 210 -1.57 -4.14 -11.48
N GLU A 211 -2.09 -3.31 -12.38
CA GLU A 211 -2.31 -1.91 -12.08
C GLU A 211 -3.46 -1.72 -11.08
N THR A 212 -3.16 -1.08 -9.95
CA THR A 212 -4.12 -0.76 -8.90
C THR A 212 -4.33 0.74 -8.76
N LEU A 213 -5.43 1.12 -8.10
CA LEU A 213 -5.78 2.54 -7.92
C LEU A 213 -4.92 3.26 -6.90
N ALA A 214 -4.32 2.52 -5.95
CA ALA A 214 -3.55 3.10 -4.86
C ALA A 214 -2.72 2.05 -4.12
N CYS A 215 -1.42 2.32 -3.98
CA CYS A 215 -0.49 1.56 -3.15
C CYS A 215 0.11 2.46 -2.06
N GLY A 216 -0.21 2.20 -0.79
CA GLY A 216 0.26 3.02 0.33
C GLY A 216 1.76 2.88 0.58
N THR A 217 2.31 1.66 0.52
CA THR A 217 3.75 1.40 0.62
C THR A 217 4.50 1.96 -0.59
N GLY A 218 3.91 1.84 -1.81
CA GLY A 218 4.46 2.43 -3.02
C GLY A 218 4.55 3.96 -2.96
N ALA A 219 3.55 4.63 -2.37
CA ALA A 219 3.61 6.07 -2.15
C ALA A 219 4.75 6.44 -1.19
N CYS A 220 4.95 5.69 -0.09
CA CYS A 220 6.07 5.91 0.82
C CYS A 220 7.42 5.68 0.12
N ALA A 221 7.56 4.58 -0.61
CA ALA A 221 8.77 4.26 -1.37
C ALA A 221 9.08 5.33 -2.43
N THR A 222 8.05 5.84 -3.12
CA THR A 222 8.16 6.96 -4.08
C THR A 222 8.70 8.23 -3.41
N ALA A 223 8.16 8.63 -2.26
CA ALA A 223 8.64 9.79 -1.52
C ALA A 223 10.13 9.64 -1.15
N VAL A 224 10.52 8.46 -0.67
CA VAL A 224 11.92 8.16 -0.32
C VAL A 224 12.81 8.20 -1.57
N ALA A 225 12.45 7.51 -2.64
CA ALA A 225 13.24 7.45 -3.88
C ALA A 225 13.44 8.82 -4.51
N CYS A 226 12.38 9.62 -4.62
CA CYS A 226 12.45 10.97 -5.18
C CYS A 226 13.31 11.91 -4.32
N ASN A 227 13.20 11.81 -2.99
CA ASN A 227 14.06 12.61 -2.11
C ASN A 227 15.53 12.18 -2.18
N LEU A 228 15.83 10.88 -2.20
CA LEU A 228 17.19 10.34 -2.34
C LEU A 228 17.89 10.82 -3.62
N ASN A 229 17.13 11.06 -4.68
CA ASN A 229 17.64 11.59 -5.95
C ASN A 229 17.61 13.13 -6.02
N GLY A 230 17.23 13.81 -4.94
CA GLY A 230 17.18 15.28 -4.89
C GLY A 230 16.06 15.88 -5.76
N LEU A 231 15.12 15.07 -6.22
CA LEU A 231 14.02 15.51 -7.07
C LEU A 231 12.97 16.29 -6.28
N THR A 232 12.72 15.88 -5.04
CA THR A 232 11.67 16.47 -4.18
C THR A 232 12.16 16.75 -2.77
N ASN A 233 11.36 17.51 -2.01
CA ASN A 233 11.49 17.68 -0.57
C ASN A 233 11.18 16.37 0.18
N ARG A 234 11.45 16.30 1.49
CA ARG A 234 11.09 15.15 2.33
C ARG A 234 9.59 15.02 2.58
N HIS A 235 8.85 16.13 2.55
CA HIS A 235 7.40 16.16 2.65
C HIS A 235 6.83 16.40 1.26
N VAL A 236 5.99 15.48 0.80
CA VAL A 236 5.39 15.50 -0.53
C VAL A 236 3.94 15.06 -0.50
N TYR A 237 3.17 15.58 -1.42
CA TYR A 237 1.83 15.11 -1.76
C TYR A 237 1.91 14.21 -2.99
N ILE A 238 1.38 12.98 -2.86
CA ILE A 238 1.39 12.02 -3.96
C ILE A 238 -0.04 11.82 -4.44
N GLU A 239 -0.29 12.25 -5.66
CA GLU A 239 -1.55 12.01 -6.35
C GLU A 239 -1.54 10.61 -6.95
N LEU A 240 -2.51 9.79 -6.55
CA LEU A 240 -2.72 8.42 -7.03
C LEU A 240 -3.84 8.41 -8.08
N LEU A 241 -3.93 7.33 -8.85
CA LEU A 241 -4.94 7.19 -9.88
C LEU A 241 -6.35 7.22 -9.25
N ARG A 242 -7.04 8.34 -9.38
CA ARG A 242 -8.45 8.46 -8.98
C ARG A 242 -9.32 8.08 -10.17
N ARG A 243 -10.12 7.03 -10.04
CA ARG A 243 -11.33 6.94 -10.86
C ARG A 243 -12.25 8.07 -10.43
N ASN A 244 -12.62 8.95 -11.36
CA ASN A 244 -13.77 9.85 -11.17
C ASN A 244 -15.01 8.97 -11.02
N VAL A 245 -15.34 8.58 -9.81
CA VAL A 245 -16.66 8.07 -9.50
C VAL A 245 -17.52 9.31 -9.41
N ARG A 246 -18.18 9.63 -10.50
CA ARG A 246 -19.34 10.53 -10.46
C ARG A 246 -20.44 9.74 -9.75
N ASN A 247 -20.83 10.17 -8.56
CA ASN A 247 -22.14 9.88 -7.99
C ASN A 247 -23.21 10.56 -8.82
#